data_9ada072c2a68ef82c15ccafacf15f03c
#
_entry.id   9ada072c2a68ef82c15ccafacf15f03c
#
_cell.length_a   1.000
_cell.length_b   1.000
_cell.length_c   1.000
_cell.angle_alpha   90.00
_cell.angle_beta   90.00
_cell.angle_gamma   90.00
#
_symmetry.space_group_name_H-M   'P 1'
#
loop_
_entity.id
_entity.type
_entity.pdbx_description
1 polymer ?
#
loop_
_entity_poly.entity_id
_entity_poly.type
_entity_poly.pdbx_seq_one_letter_code
_entity_poly.pdbx_strand_id
1 'polypeptide(L)'
;MGNETKQPIWTKNFISIFLSNFFIFTAFYGLLTSLPIYVVDELHRSEVDAGLIVTIFLLSAIVVRPFSGKLLDDYGKKRMLMVSLILFTICSFLYLWVQQYPLLLALRFFQGIWFSIATTATGAIAADLVPHKRRGEGLGYFVMSTNLAVVFGPLVSLSLIQATSFTVLFLILAILITAGVIFTATSKFNIEQPDQNRVKKRLQLSDLIDKRAFPVAFIGSLVAFVYSSVLSFLSIYAKELNLLDAASFFFVVFAVVMLIARPFSGKLFDKKGPHIVMYPAFALFLIGMIILSMANSTFTLLLSGAFIGLGYGTVVPSLQTLAIQSTDRNRSGHATATFFTLFDTGIAIGSYLLGLVAAELGYGHLYFYAAIFMVVVIVMYKFVLHRKSSPAIKELKESN
;
A
#
# COMPACT_ATOMS: atom_id res chain seq x y z
N MET A 1 -9.34 0.35 -34.23
CA MET A 1 -8.17 0.41 -33.32
C MET A 1 -7.80 1.82 -32.79
N GLY A 2 -8.50 2.89 -33.11
CA GLY A 2 -8.10 4.29 -32.84
C GLY A 2 -8.57 4.95 -31.54
N ASN A 3 -9.49 4.37 -30.77
CA ASN A 3 -10.19 5.10 -29.71
C ASN A 3 -9.82 4.79 -28.26
N GLU A 4 -9.14 3.70 -27.96
CA GLU A 4 -8.84 3.28 -26.58
C GLU A 4 -7.75 4.12 -25.91
N THR A 5 -6.82 4.70 -26.66
CA THR A 5 -5.78 5.58 -26.11
C THR A 5 -6.32 6.98 -25.71
N LYS A 6 -7.53 7.33 -26.15
CA LYS A 6 -8.20 8.59 -25.82
C LYS A 6 -9.20 8.48 -24.66
N GLN A 7 -9.47 7.26 -24.16
CA GLN A 7 -10.42 7.10 -23.04
C GLN A 7 -9.87 7.77 -21.77
N PRO A 8 -10.69 8.59 -21.09
CA PRO A 8 -10.27 9.30 -19.89
C PRO A 8 -10.10 8.32 -18.73
N ILE A 9 -9.00 8.45 -17.95
CA ILE A 9 -8.79 7.73 -16.69
C ILE A 9 -9.65 8.35 -15.59
N TRP A 10 -9.66 9.68 -15.51
CA TRP A 10 -10.39 10.44 -14.48
C TRP A 10 -11.89 10.48 -14.75
N THR A 11 -12.52 9.31 -14.71
CA THR A 11 -13.98 9.18 -14.74
C THR A 11 -14.59 9.37 -13.35
N LYS A 12 -15.89 9.66 -13.25
CA LYS A 12 -16.58 9.75 -11.94
C LYS A 12 -16.37 8.49 -11.09
N ASN A 13 -16.41 7.32 -11.71
CA ASN A 13 -16.20 6.06 -11.03
C ASN A 13 -14.77 5.89 -10.53
N PHE A 14 -13.77 6.30 -11.32
CA PHE A 14 -12.36 6.26 -10.91
C PHE A 14 -12.09 7.23 -9.76
N ILE A 15 -12.60 8.47 -9.83
CA ILE A 15 -12.49 9.46 -8.75
C ILE A 15 -13.13 8.93 -7.47
N SER A 16 -14.30 8.29 -7.56
CA SER A 16 -14.95 7.70 -6.40
C SER A 16 -14.09 6.64 -5.73
N ILE A 17 -13.52 5.70 -6.48
CA ILE A 17 -12.63 4.66 -5.93
C ILE A 17 -11.34 5.25 -5.39
N PHE A 18 -10.76 6.25 -6.06
CA PHE A 18 -9.60 6.99 -5.60
C PHE A 18 -9.86 7.64 -4.22
N LEU A 19 -10.97 8.37 -4.08
CA LEU A 19 -11.35 9.03 -2.83
C LEU A 19 -11.69 8.02 -1.73
N SER A 20 -12.41 6.95 -2.05
CA SER A 20 -12.72 5.89 -1.08
C SER A 20 -11.43 5.24 -0.55
N ASN A 21 -10.49 4.93 -1.43
CA ASN A 21 -9.18 4.39 -1.04
C ASN A 21 -8.37 5.39 -0.21
N PHE A 22 -8.36 6.67 -0.61
CA PHE A 22 -7.72 7.75 0.14
C PHE A 22 -8.24 7.84 1.57
N PHE A 23 -9.57 7.84 1.78
CA PHE A 23 -10.16 7.94 3.11
C PHE A 23 -9.91 6.70 3.97
N ILE A 24 -9.96 5.49 3.39
CA ILE A 24 -9.62 4.25 4.09
C ILE A 24 -8.18 4.33 4.61
N PHE A 25 -7.23 4.69 3.76
CA PHE A 25 -5.82 4.75 4.14
C PHE A 25 -5.50 5.94 5.04
N THR A 26 -6.20 7.08 4.88
CA THR A 26 -6.05 8.23 5.81
C THR A 26 -6.48 7.84 7.22
N ALA A 27 -7.60 7.14 7.37
CA ALA A 27 -8.02 6.64 8.67
C ALA A 27 -7.06 5.56 9.21
N PHE A 28 -6.56 4.68 8.35
CA PHE A 28 -5.58 3.67 8.73
C PHE A 28 -4.29 4.31 9.27
N TYR A 29 -3.64 5.20 8.50
CA TYR A 29 -2.40 5.86 8.93
C TYR A 29 -2.62 6.82 10.09
N GLY A 30 -3.76 7.48 10.13
CA GLY A 30 -4.15 8.33 11.25
C GLY A 30 -4.26 7.53 12.56
N LEU A 31 -4.98 6.43 12.56
CA LEU A 31 -5.10 5.54 13.73
C LEU A 31 -3.80 4.80 14.04
N LEU A 32 -2.99 4.48 13.03
CA LEU A 32 -1.66 3.87 13.23
C LEU A 32 -0.75 4.78 14.06
N THR A 33 -0.83 6.10 13.83
CA THR A 33 -0.04 7.09 14.54
C THR A 33 -0.63 7.45 15.89
N SER A 34 -1.96 7.60 15.99
CA SER A 34 -2.64 8.16 17.15
C SER A 34 -3.01 7.16 18.24
N LEU A 35 -3.36 5.91 17.87
CA LEU A 35 -3.79 4.91 18.88
C LEU A 35 -2.70 4.48 19.85
N PRO A 36 -1.41 4.32 19.46
CA PRO A 36 -0.34 4.09 20.43
C PRO A 36 -0.28 5.20 21.49
N ILE A 37 -0.41 6.46 21.08
CA ILE A 37 -0.44 7.62 21.98
C ILE A 37 -1.66 7.53 22.90
N TYR A 38 -2.86 7.26 22.35
CA TYR A 38 -4.09 7.07 23.11
C TYR A 38 -3.97 5.99 24.19
N VAL A 39 -3.33 4.85 23.85
CA VAL A 39 -3.15 3.72 24.78
C VAL A 39 -2.23 4.10 25.95
N VAL A 40 -1.17 4.85 25.69
CA VAL A 40 -0.23 5.30 26.74
C VAL A 40 -0.81 6.46 27.56
N ASP A 41 -1.30 7.50 26.90
CA ASP A 41 -1.66 8.76 27.56
C ASP A 41 -3.06 8.72 28.21
N GLU A 42 -4.05 8.12 27.55
CA GLU A 42 -5.44 8.10 28.03
C GLU A 42 -5.79 6.81 28.79
N LEU A 43 -5.30 5.66 28.29
CA LEU A 43 -5.58 4.38 28.95
C LEU A 43 -4.52 3.98 29.99
N HIS A 44 -3.45 4.77 30.13
CA HIS A 44 -2.34 4.56 31.08
C HIS A 44 -1.76 3.13 30.99
N ARG A 45 -1.61 2.62 29.76
CA ARG A 45 -1.05 1.31 29.46
C ARG A 45 0.41 1.38 29.06
N SER A 46 1.07 0.22 29.01
CA SER A 46 2.48 0.12 28.63
C SER A 46 2.72 0.40 27.14
N GLU A 47 3.96 0.71 26.79
CA GLU A 47 4.40 0.85 25.39
C GLU A 47 4.25 -0.47 24.62
N VAL A 48 4.36 -1.62 25.30
CA VAL A 48 4.11 -2.95 24.73
C VAL A 48 2.64 -3.09 24.30
N ASP A 49 1.70 -2.62 25.14
CA ASP A 49 0.28 -2.59 24.81
C ASP A 49 0.01 -1.64 23.63
N ALA A 50 0.70 -0.51 23.55
CA ALA A 50 0.64 0.41 22.42
C ALA A 50 1.14 -0.21 21.12
N GLY A 51 2.18 -1.05 21.17
CA GLY A 51 2.62 -1.83 20.03
C GLY A 51 1.64 -2.93 19.63
N LEU A 52 1.02 -3.60 20.60
CA LEU A 52 0.07 -4.68 20.36
C LEU A 52 -1.19 -4.20 19.64
N ILE A 53 -1.69 -2.98 19.93
CA ILE A 53 -2.87 -2.40 19.26
C ILE A 53 -2.66 -2.23 17.74
N VAL A 54 -1.42 -1.99 17.31
CA VAL A 54 -1.04 -1.92 15.89
C VAL A 54 -0.91 -3.32 15.30
N THR A 55 -0.19 -4.19 16.03
CA THR A 55 0.11 -5.55 15.59
C THR A 55 -1.14 -6.38 15.33
N ILE A 56 -2.14 -6.32 16.22
CA ILE A 56 -3.37 -7.11 16.10
C ILE A 56 -4.18 -6.74 14.84
N PHE A 57 -4.19 -5.45 14.48
CA PHE A 57 -4.81 -4.98 13.25
C PHE A 57 -4.10 -5.53 12.01
N LEU A 58 -2.76 -5.38 11.95
CA LEU A 58 -1.97 -5.86 10.81
C LEU A 58 -2.05 -7.38 10.68
N LEU A 59 -2.00 -8.11 11.79
CA LEU A 59 -2.12 -9.56 11.81
C LEU A 59 -3.47 -10.00 11.21
N SER A 60 -4.57 -9.41 11.64
CA SER A 60 -5.90 -9.73 11.11
C SER A 60 -6.03 -9.39 9.63
N ALA A 61 -5.46 -8.26 9.20
CA ALA A 61 -5.45 -7.85 7.80
C ALA A 61 -4.65 -8.81 6.92
N ILE A 62 -3.45 -9.23 7.35
CA ILE A 62 -2.60 -10.17 6.62
C ILE A 62 -3.28 -11.54 6.48
N VAL A 63 -3.84 -12.06 7.59
CA VAL A 63 -4.51 -13.38 7.59
C VAL A 63 -5.73 -13.40 6.66
N VAL A 64 -6.51 -12.33 6.63
CA VAL A 64 -7.74 -12.28 5.83
C VAL A 64 -7.47 -11.96 4.36
N ARG A 65 -6.38 -11.30 4.04
CA ARG A 65 -6.08 -10.79 2.69
C ARG A 65 -6.11 -11.86 1.59
N PRO A 66 -5.54 -13.07 1.76
CA PRO A 66 -5.64 -14.12 0.75
C PRO A 66 -7.09 -14.54 0.44
N PHE A 67 -7.95 -14.51 1.45
CA PHE A 67 -9.38 -14.85 1.28
C PHE A 67 -10.16 -13.73 0.58
N SER A 68 -9.70 -12.49 0.69
CA SER A 68 -10.37 -11.32 0.11
C SER A 68 -10.58 -11.46 -1.40
N GLY A 69 -9.58 -11.95 -2.14
CA GLY A 69 -9.69 -12.15 -3.59
C GLY A 69 -10.86 -13.07 -3.96
N LYS A 70 -11.00 -14.21 -3.26
CA LYS A 70 -12.09 -15.15 -3.48
C LYS A 70 -13.45 -14.56 -3.08
N LEU A 71 -13.53 -13.85 -1.95
CA LEU A 71 -14.75 -13.16 -1.54
C LEU A 71 -15.24 -12.16 -2.60
N LEU A 72 -14.30 -11.45 -3.25
CA LEU A 72 -14.62 -10.54 -4.34
C LEU A 72 -15.18 -11.26 -5.57
N ASP A 73 -14.64 -12.43 -5.90
CA ASP A 73 -15.10 -13.23 -7.04
C ASP A 73 -16.44 -13.93 -6.76
N ASP A 74 -16.65 -14.43 -5.54
CA ASP A 74 -17.87 -15.17 -5.15
C ASP A 74 -19.07 -14.24 -4.94
N TYR A 75 -18.86 -13.06 -4.36
CA TYR A 75 -19.93 -12.14 -3.95
C TYR A 75 -20.00 -10.84 -4.74
N GLY A 76 -19.01 -10.58 -5.62
CA GLY A 76 -18.91 -9.40 -6.45
C GLY A 76 -18.15 -8.25 -5.78
N LYS A 77 -17.27 -7.62 -6.57
CA LYS A 77 -16.33 -6.59 -6.09
C LYS A 77 -17.02 -5.40 -5.44
N LYS A 78 -18.08 -4.86 -6.08
CA LYS A 78 -18.84 -3.71 -5.55
C LYS A 78 -19.54 -4.04 -4.23
N ARG A 79 -20.19 -5.21 -4.16
CA ARG A 79 -20.93 -5.65 -2.95
C ARG A 79 -19.95 -5.82 -1.78
N MET A 80 -18.84 -6.50 -2.01
CA MET A 80 -17.84 -6.71 -0.96
C MET A 80 -17.20 -5.41 -0.50
N LEU A 81 -16.92 -4.47 -1.43
CA LEU A 81 -16.46 -3.13 -1.07
C LEU A 81 -17.46 -2.40 -0.19
N MET A 82 -18.74 -2.41 -0.54
CA MET A 82 -19.78 -1.74 0.25
C MET A 82 -19.92 -2.34 1.66
N VAL A 83 -19.97 -3.66 1.76
CA VAL A 83 -20.09 -4.34 3.06
C VAL A 83 -18.88 -4.04 3.93
N SER A 84 -17.68 -4.18 3.37
CA SER A 84 -16.44 -3.93 4.13
C SER A 84 -16.29 -2.45 4.54
N LEU A 85 -16.66 -1.49 3.69
CA LEU A 85 -16.66 -0.07 4.04
C LEU A 85 -17.65 0.26 5.14
N ILE A 86 -18.87 -0.27 5.08
CA ILE A 86 -19.91 -0.06 6.12
C ILE A 86 -19.40 -0.61 7.46
N LEU A 87 -18.88 -1.84 7.48
CA LEU A 87 -18.39 -2.47 8.71
C LEU A 87 -17.11 -1.79 9.24
N PHE A 88 -16.22 -1.33 8.35
CA PHE A 88 -15.08 -0.52 8.73
C PHE A 88 -15.50 0.83 9.33
N THR A 89 -16.55 1.46 8.78
CA THR A 89 -17.15 2.70 9.30
C THR A 89 -17.76 2.48 10.68
N ILE A 90 -18.53 1.39 10.87
CA ILE A 90 -19.11 1.04 12.17
C ILE A 90 -17.99 0.86 13.21
N CYS A 91 -16.94 0.10 12.87
CA CYS A 91 -15.77 -0.03 13.74
C CYS A 91 -15.15 1.34 14.08
N SER A 92 -15.10 2.26 13.11
CA SER A 92 -14.51 3.59 13.32
C SER A 92 -15.35 4.46 14.25
N PHE A 93 -16.68 4.36 14.20
CA PHE A 93 -17.55 5.03 15.17
C PHE A 93 -17.45 4.41 16.56
N LEU A 94 -17.26 3.10 16.68
CA LEU A 94 -17.17 2.42 17.98
C LEU A 94 -15.99 2.91 18.83
N TYR A 95 -14.94 3.52 18.26
CA TYR A 95 -13.87 4.16 19.04
C TYR A 95 -14.38 5.27 19.99
N LEU A 96 -15.51 5.88 19.68
CA LEU A 96 -16.11 6.93 20.54
C LEU A 96 -16.60 6.40 21.89
N TRP A 97 -16.89 5.09 21.98
CA TRP A 97 -17.46 4.46 23.18
C TRP A 97 -16.55 3.42 23.81
N VAL A 98 -15.59 2.88 23.07
CA VAL A 98 -14.72 1.81 23.55
C VAL A 98 -13.53 2.42 24.30
N GLN A 99 -13.60 2.38 25.63
CA GLN A 99 -12.54 2.86 26.54
C GLN A 99 -11.75 1.71 27.20
N GLN A 100 -12.24 0.47 27.13
CA GLN A 100 -11.56 -0.67 27.72
C GLN A 100 -10.56 -1.26 26.72
N TYR A 101 -9.30 -1.45 27.15
CA TYR A 101 -8.23 -1.93 26.30
C TYR A 101 -8.51 -3.29 25.61
N PRO A 102 -9.09 -4.35 26.28
CA PRO A 102 -9.40 -5.58 25.61
C PRO A 102 -10.43 -5.44 24.48
N LEU A 103 -11.44 -4.56 24.70
CA LEU A 103 -12.44 -4.26 23.67
C LEU A 103 -11.82 -3.47 22.50
N LEU A 104 -10.87 -2.60 22.80
CA LEU A 104 -10.12 -1.86 21.78
C LEU A 104 -9.28 -2.79 20.92
N LEU A 105 -8.63 -3.81 21.50
CA LEU A 105 -7.93 -4.86 20.76
C LEU A 105 -8.88 -5.66 19.85
N ALA A 106 -10.04 -6.07 20.38
CA ALA A 106 -11.05 -6.77 19.59
C ALA A 106 -11.54 -5.89 18.42
N LEU A 107 -11.81 -4.61 18.68
CA LEU A 107 -12.24 -3.64 17.68
C LEU A 107 -11.19 -3.50 16.56
N ARG A 108 -9.90 -3.40 16.93
CA ARG A 108 -8.78 -3.33 15.98
C ARG A 108 -8.67 -4.60 15.13
N PHE A 109 -8.85 -5.76 15.77
CA PHE A 109 -8.85 -7.04 15.04
C PHE A 109 -9.94 -7.08 13.96
N PHE A 110 -11.19 -6.76 14.32
CA PHE A 110 -12.30 -6.71 13.36
C PHE A 110 -12.09 -5.63 12.29
N GLN A 111 -11.60 -4.46 12.66
CA GLN A 111 -11.32 -3.37 11.73
C GLN A 111 -10.28 -3.77 10.69
N GLY A 112 -9.23 -4.52 11.08
CA GLY A 112 -8.22 -5.03 10.15
C GLY A 112 -8.78 -6.02 9.11
N ILE A 113 -9.77 -6.84 9.49
CA ILE A 113 -10.48 -7.71 8.55
C ILE A 113 -11.14 -6.89 7.44
N TRP A 114 -11.94 -5.90 7.82
CA TRP A 114 -12.68 -5.08 6.86
C TRP A 114 -11.77 -4.18 6.03
N PHE A 115 -10.70 -3.67 6.61
CA PHE A 115 -9.64 -2.95 5.90
C PHE A 115 -9.04 -3.79 4.78
N SER A 116 -8.69 -5.04 5.09
CA SER A 116 -8.08 -5.96 4.12
C SER A 116 -8.99 -6.20 2.91
N ILE A 117 -10.29 -6.47 3.16
CA ILE A 117 -11.27 -6.71 2.10
C ILE A 117 -11.51 -5.42 1.30
N ALA A 118 -11.68 -4.28 1.97
CA ALA A 118 -11.95 -2.99 1.31
C ALA A 118 -10.79 -2.57 0.40
N THR A 119 -9.54 -2.65 0.88
CA THR A 119 -8.35 -2.26 0.10
C THR A 119 -8.08 -3.21 -1.06
N THR A 120 -8.34 -4.50 -0.91
CA THR A 120 -8.28 -5.47 -2.02
C THR A 120 -9.36 -5.15 -3.07
N ALA A 121 -10.58 -4.82 -2.63
CA ALA A 121 -11.68 -4.49 -3.53
C ALA A 121 -11.43 -3.18 -4.29
N THR A 122 -10.96 -2.11 -3.62
CA THR A 122 -10.65 -0.84 -4.30
C THR A 122 -9.57 -1.02 -5.36
N GLY A 123 -8.50 -1.79 -5.06
CA GLY A 123 -7.45 -2.11 -6.03
C GLY A 123 -7.95 -2.90 -7.23
N ALA A 124 -8.78 -3.92 -7.00
CA ALA A 124 -9.38 -4.73 -8.06
C ALA A 124 -10.35 -3.92 -8.94
N ILE A 125 -11.19 -3.07 -8.34
CA ILE A 125 -12.11 -2.19 -9.07
C ILE A 125 -11.34 -1.15 -9.86
N ALA A 126 -10.31 -0.53 -9.29
CA ALA A 126 -9.46 0.42 -10.01
C ALA A 126 -8.83 -0.21 -11.26
N ALA A 127 -8.37 -1.46 -11.15
CA ALA A 127 -7.80 -2.20 -12.29
C ALA A 127 -8.83 -2.47 -13.41
N ASP A 128 -10.11 -2.66 -13.06
CA ASP A 128 -11.18 -2.86 -14.03
C ASP A 128 -11.63 -1.57 -14.71
N LEU A 129 -11.57 -0.44 -14.00
CA LEU A 129 -12.00 0.87 -14.50
C LEU A 129 -10.98 1.51 -15.45
N VAL A 130 -9.72 1.14 -15.33
CA VAL A 130 -8.64 1.73 -16.15
C VAL A 130 -8.57 1.02 -17.51
N PRO A 131 -8.50 1.79 -18.64
CA PRO A 131 -8.31 1.20 -19.96
C PRO A 131 -7.04 0.35 -20.05
N HIS A 132 -7.08 -0.80 -20.71
CA HIS A 132 -5.96 -1.75 -20.80
C HIS A 132 -4.65 -1.10 -21.25
N LYS A 133 -4.71 -0.22 -22.28
CA LYS A 133 -3.54 0.47 -22.85
C LYS A 133 -2.94 1.54 -21.94
N ARG A 134 -3.64 1.90 -20.85
CA ARG A 134 -3.22 2.94 -19.88
C ARG A 134 -3.19 2.43 -18.44
N ARG A 135 -3.05 1.11 -18.24
CA ARG A 135 -3.06 0.49 -16.91
C ARG A 135 -1.94 0.99 -16.01
N GLY A 136 -0.73 1.15 -16.52
CA GLY A 136 0.40 1.67 -15.75
C GLY A 136 0.16 3.08 -15.25
N GLU A 137 -0.33 3.96 -16.12
CA GLU A 137 -0.69 5.34 -15.78
C GLU A 137 -1.85 5.38 -14.77
N GLY A 138 -2.95 4.68 -15.07
CA GLY A 138 -4.16 4.70 -14.25
C GLY A 138 -3.98 4.08 -12.86
N LEU A 139 -3.32 2.92 -12.76
CA LEU A 139 -3.00 2.33 -11.46
C LEU A 139 -1.94 3.14 -10.72
N GLY A 140 -1.02 3.80 -11.44
CA GLY A 140 -0.13 4.79 -10.85
C GLY A 140 -0.89 5.92 -10.16
N TYR A 141 -1.90 6.49 -10.81
CA TYR A 141 -2.78 7.49 -10.18
C TYR A 141 -3.57 6.90 -9.00
N PHE A 142 -4.10 5.68 -9.12
CA PHE A 142 -4.81 5.05 -8.01
C PHE A 142 -3.94 4.94 -6.75
N VAL A 143 -2.69 4.50 -6.89
CA VAL A 143 -1.75 4.38 -5.75
C VAL A 143 -1.39 5.75 -5.15
N MET A 144 -1.50 6.86 -5.91
CA MET A 144 -1.35 8.20 -5.32
C MET A 144 -2.33 8.45 -4.17
N SER A 145 -3.52 7.86 -4.18
CA SER A 145 -4.47 8.00 -3.08
C SER A 145 -3.89 7.45 -1.76
N THR A 146 -3.22 6.30 -1.81
CA THR A 146 -2.53 5.73 -0.64
C THR A 146 -1.34 6.59 -0.22
N ASN A 147 -0.55 7.07 -1.18
CA ASN A 147 0.62 7.91 -0.91
C ASN A 147 0.25 9.24 -0.25
N LEU A 148 -0.83 9.87 -0.70
CA LEU A 148 -1.39 11.05 -0.06
C LEU A 148 -1.83 10.73 1.38
N ALA A 149 -2.47 9.60 1.57
CA ALA A 149 -2.96 9.18 2.89
C ALA A 149 -1.82 8.93 3.90
N VAL A 150 -0.65 8.44 3.45
CA VAL A 150 0.57 8.29 4.31
C VAL A 150 0.98 9.61 4.93
N VAL A 151 0.78 10.73 4.23
CA VAL A 151 1.12 12.08 4.73
C VAL A 151 -0.07 12.68 5.49
N PHE A 152 -1.25 12.66 4.89
CA PHE A 152 -2.44 13.30 5.46
C PHE A 152 -2.94 12.60 6.73
N GLY A 153 -2.80 11.27 6.83
CA GLY A 153 -3.24 10.50 7.99
C GLY A 153 -2.58 10.97 9.29
N PRO A 154 -1.25 10.86 9.42
CA PRO A 154 -0.52 11.34 10.60
C PRO A 154 -0.66 12.85 10.82
N LEU A 155 -0.57 13.66 9.73
CA LEU A 155 -0.69 15.12 9.83
C LEU A 155 -2.02 15.52 10.45
N VAL A 156 -3.15 15.05 9.92
CA VAL A 156 -4.49 15.34 10.44
C VAL A 156 -4.62 14.83 11.88
N SER A 157 -4.16 13.61 12.16
CA SER A 157 -4.33 12.99 13.47
C SER A 157 -3.54 13.72 14.55
N LEU A 158 -2.27 14.01 14.30
CA LEU A 158 -1.44 14.72 15.29
C LEU A 158 -1.89 16.17 15.50
N SER A 159 -2.26 16.87 14.41
CA SER A 159 -2.79 18.25 14.51
C SER A 159 -4.10 18.29 15.32
N LEU A 160 -5.00 17.31 15.12
CA LEU A 160 -6.26 17.25 15.85
C LEU A 160 -6.05 16.92 17.33
N ILE A 161 -5.16 15.99 17.67
CA ILE A 161 -4.86 15.65 19.06
C ILE A 161 -4.27 16.87 19.79
N GLN A 162 -3.35 17.60 19.16
CA GLN A 162 -2.74 18.79 19.75
C GLN A 162 -3.74 19.95 19.95
N ALA A 163 -4.67 20.11 19.00
CA ALA A 163 -5.63 21.22 19.01
C ALA A 163 -6.93 20.92 19.77
N THR A 164 -7.31 19.62 19.92
CA THR A 164 -8.63 19.23 20.44
C THR A 164 -8.53 18.00 21.39
N SER A 165 -9.07 16.84 20.94
CA SER A 165 -9.10 15.61 21.73
C SER A 165 -9.12 14.37 20.83
N PHE A 166 -8.83 13.19 21.41
CA PHE A 166 -8.97 11.90 20.71
C PHE A 166 -10.41 11.62 20.24
N THR A 167 -11.41 12.06 20.99
CA THR A 167 -12.82 11.92 20.60
C THR A 167 -13.12 12.63 19.28
N VAL A 168 -12.64 13.89 19.14
CA VAL A 168 -12.80 14.67 17.91
C VAL A 168 -12.05 14.01 16.75
N LEU A 169 -10.84 13.51 17.00
CA LEU A 169 -10.08 12.76 16.00
C LEU A 169 -10.86 11.53 15.49
N PHE A 170 -11.34 10.67 16.39
CA PHE A 170 -12.09 9.47 16.04
C PHE A 170 -13.36 9.81 15.25
N LEU A 171 -14.06 10.86 15.64
CA LEU A 171 -15.26 11.33 14.94
C LEU A 171 -14.91 11.80 13.51
N ILE A 172 -13.87 12.59 13.33
CA ILE A 172 -13.45 13.09 12.02
C ILE A 172 -13.03 11.93 11.12
N LEU A 173 -12.23 10.97 11.62
CA LEU A 173 -11.84 9.81 10.83
C LEU A 173 -13.05 8.94 10.43
N ALA A 174 -14.02 8.75 11.32
CA ALA A 174 -15.26 8.04 11.02
C ALA A 174 -16.11 8.76 9.96
N ILE A 175 -16.20 10.09 10.01
CA ILE A 175 -16.89 10.90 8.99
C ILE A 175 -16.19 10.78 7.63
N LEU A 176 -14.85 10.82 7.59
CA LEU A 176 -14.09 10.66 6.35
C LEU A 176 -14.37 9.30 5.69
N ILE A 177 -14.42 8.21 6.46
CA ILE A 177 -14.75 6.89 5.93
C ILE A 177 -16.21 6.84 5.46
N THR A 178 -17.13 7.49 6.19
CA THR A 178 -18.53 7.61 5.78
C THR A 178 -18.66 8.32 4.42
N ALA A 179 -17.87 9.35 4.17
CA ALA A 179 -17.80 9.97 2.85
C ALA A 179 -17.36 8.96 1.78
N GLY A 180 -16.38 8.08 2.08
CA GLY A 180 -15.98 6.98 1.19
C GLY A 180 -17.11 6.01 0.88
N VAL A 181 -17.96 5.67 1.86
CA VAL A 181 -19.18 4.88 1.65
C VAL A 181 -20.13 5.58 0.68
N ILE A 182 -20.38 6.87 0.88
CA ILE A 182 -21.28 7.67 0.03
C ILE A 182 -20.76 7.72 -1.40
N PHE A 183 -19.47 8.00 -1.61
CA PHE A 183 -18.85 8.00 -2.95
C PHE A 183 -18.99 6.64 -3.64
N THR A 184 -18.75 5.54 -2.92
CA THR A 184 -18.91 4.20 -3.47
C THR A 184 -20.37 3.87 -3.78
N ALA A 185 -21.32 4.26 -2.93
CA ALA A 185 -22.75 4.00 -3.11
C ALA A 185 -23.32 4.71 -4.33
N THR A 186 -22.95 5.97 -4.54
CA THR A 186 -23.43 6.81 -5.65
C THR A 186 -22.81 6.43 -6.99
N SER A 187 -21.72 5.67 -7.00
CA SER A 187 -21.04 5.27 -8.23
C SER A 187 -21.70 4.07 -8.92
N LYS A 188 -21.88 4.19 -10.22
CA LYS A 188 -22.39 3.10 -11.08
C LYS A 188 -21.20 2.38 -11.73
N PHE A 189 -20.63 1.41 -11.02
CA PHE A 189 -19.56 0.59 -11.60
C PHE A 189 -20.19 -0.43 -12.56
N ASN A 190 -19.86 -0.32 -13.86
CA ASN A 190 -20.14 -1.36 -14.86
C ASN A 190 -19.04 -2.44 -14.74
N ILE A 191 -19.08 -3.20 -13.65
CA ILE A 191 -18.18 -4.32 -13.42
C ILE A 191 -18.98 -5.59 -13.66
N GLU A 192 -18.37 -6.54 -14.36
CA GLU A 192 -18.97 -7.87 -14.57
C GLU A 192 -19.38 -8.45 -13.21
N GLN A 193 -20.68 -8.72 -13.07
CA GLN A 193 -21.18 -9.38 -11.87
C GLN A 193 -20.76 -10.86 -11.90
N PRO A 194 -20.56 -11.48 -10.73
CA PRO A 194 -20.31 -12.91 -10.69
C PRO A 194 -21.44 -13.65 -11.39
N ASP A 195 -21.10 -14.61 -12.24
CA ASP A 195 -22.06 -15.48 -12.86
C ASP A 195 -22.83 -16.22 -11.75
N GLN A 196 -24.13 -15.95 -11.62
CA GLN A 196 -24.99 -16.55 -10.59
C GLN A 196 -25.07 -18.08 -10.67
N ASN A 197 -24.76 -18.64 -11.84
CA ASN A 197 -24.75 -20.09 -12.08
C ASN A 197 -23.38 -20.73 -11.77
N ARG A 198 -22.38 -19.95 -11.37
CA ARG A 198 -21.07 -20.48 -11.03
C ARG A 198 -21.18 -21.30 -9.74
N VAL A 199 -21.01 -22.61 -9.83
CA VAL A 199 -20.91 -23.50 -8.65
C VAL A 199 -19.81 -22.95 -7.74
N LYS A 200 -20.16 -22.54 -6.54
CA LYS A 200 -19.20 -22.03 -5.54
C LYS A 200 -18.18 -23.14 -5.25
N LYS A 201 -17.04 -23.09 -5.86
CA LYS A 201 -15.96 -24.07 -5.62
C LYS A 201 -15.51 -23.98 -4.16
N ARG A 202 -15.37 -25.15 -3.53
CA ARG A 202 -14.78 -25.27 -2.19
C ARG A 202 -13.40 -24.57 -2.17
N LEU A 203 -13.11 -23.84 -1.10
CA LEU A 203 -11.82 -23.17 -0.91
C LEU A 203 -10.70 -24.18 -1.01
N GLN A 204 -9.86 -24.05 -2.03
CA GLN A 204 -8.59 -24.76 -2.11
C GLN A 204 -7.46 -23.78 -1.75
N LEU A 205 -6.40 -24.25 -1.10
CA LEU A 205 -5.22 -23.40 -0.81
C LEU A 205 -4.66 -22.74 -2.08
N SER A 206 -4.82 -23.40 -3.24
CA SER A 206 -4.45 -22.87 -4.55
C SER A 206 -5.25 -21.65 -5.00
N ASP A 207 -6.41 -21.39 -4.39
CA ASP A 207 -7.26 -20.24 -4.71
C ASP A 207 -6.90 -19.01 -3.89
N LEU A 208 -6.12 -19.17 -2.80
CA LEU A 208 -5.72 -18.08 -1.91
C LEU A 208 -4.57 -17.25 -2.47
N ILE A 209 -3.72 -17.88 -3.29
CA ILE A 209 -2.55 -17.23 -3.92
C ILE A 209 -2.62 -17.47 -5.41
N ASP A 210 -2.62 -16.40 -6.21
CA ASP A 210 -2.56 -16.50 -7.65
C ASP A 210 -1.13 -16.85 -8.08
N LYS A 211 -0.95 -18.07 -8.63
CA LYS A 211 0.35 -18.60 -9.06
C LYS A 211 1.02 -17.74 -10.14
N ARG A 212 0.23 -17.05 -10.97
CA ARG A 212 0.77 -16.19 -12.03
C ARG A 212 1.25 -14.84 -11.47
N ALA A 213 0.54 -14.30 -10.48
CA ALA A 213 0.94 -13.06 -9.80
C ALA A 213 2.08 -13.28 -8.79
N PHE A 214 2.25 -14.51 -8.26
CA PHE A 214 3.21 -14.82 -7.21
C PHE A 214 4.65 -14.35 -7.50
N PRO A 215 5.24 -14.60 -8.69
CA PRO A 215 6.62 -14.18 -8.95
C PRO A 215 6.81 -12.65 -8.84
N VAL A 216 5.84 -11.89 -9.33
CA VAL A 216 5.85 -10.42 -9.25
C VAL A 216 5.64 -9.96 -7.81
N ALA A 217 4.67 -10.56 -7.12
CA ALA A 217 4.35 -10.26 -5.72
C ALA A 217 5.52 -10.59 -4.78
N PHE A 218 6.29 -11.66 -5.08
CA PHE A 218 7.49 -12.01 -4.35
C PHE A 218 8.58 -10.93 -4.49
N ILE A 219 8.82 -10.42 -5.69
CA ILE A 219 9.73 -9.26 -5.85
C ILE A 219 9.20 -8.04 -5.07
N GLY A 220 7.87 -7.82 -5.08
CA GLY A 220 7.22 -6.78 -4.28
C GLY A 220 7.47 -6.94 -2.78
N SER A 221 7.46 -8.18 -2.27
CA SER A 221 7.75 -8.49 -0.86
C SER A 221 9.20 -8.17 -0.50
N LEU A 222 10.17 -8.45 -1.37
CA LEU A 222 11.57 -8.10 -1.15
C LEU A 222 11.80 -6.58 -1.17
N VAL A 223 11.11 -5.86 -2.04
CA VAL A 223 11.12 -4.37 -2.04
C VAL A 223 10.52 -3.82 -0.76
N ALA A 224 9.41 -4.41 -0.30
CA ALA A 224 8.74 -4.05 0.95
C ALA A 224 9.60 -4.34 2.17
N PHE A 225 10.36 -5.45 2.16
CA PHE A 225 11.36 -5.78 3.18
C PHE A 225 12.39 -4.66 3.32
N VAL A 226 12.98 -4.18 2.21
CA VAL A 226 13.93 -3.05 2.24
C VAL A 226 13.26 -1.78 2.77
N TYR A 227 12.07 -1.46 2.26
CA TYR A 227 11.34 -0.25 2.65
C TYR A 227 10.91 -0.23 4.12
N SER A 228 10.70 -1.40 4.73
CA SER A 228 10.36 -1.50 6.15
C SER A 228 11.40 -0.85 7.08
N SER A 229 12.68 -0.82 6.66
CA SER A 229 13.74 -0.13 7.39
C SER A 229 13.47 1.38 7.49
N VAL A 230 13.02 1.99 6.41
CA VAL A 230 12.66 3.42 6.39
C VAL A 230 11.40 3.66 7.22
N LEU A 231 10.38 2.81 7.04
CA LEU A 231 9.11 2.96 7.73
C LEU A 231 9.24 2.84 9.26
N SER A 232 10.06 1.89 9.72
CA SER A 232 10.15 1.54 11.16
C SER A 232 11.24 2.32 11.89
N PHE A 233 12.33 2.66 11.23
CA PHE A 233 13.53 3.12 11.95
C PHE A 233 14.01 4.53 11.59
N LEU A 234 13.44 5.18 10.57
CA LEU A 234 13.88 6.51 10.14
C LEU A 234 13.83 7.55 11.26
N SER A 235 12.72 7.58 12.01
CA SER A 235 12.55 8.58 13.10
C SER A 235 13.54 8.36 14.23
N ILE A 236 13.86 7.10 14.56
CA ILE A 236 14.84 6.77 15.59
C ILE A 236 16.24 7.13 15.12
N TYR A 237 16.58 6.80 13.88
CA TYR A 237 17.87 7.17 13.28
C TYR A 237 18.06 8.70 13.22
N ALA A 238 17.04 9.42 12.78
CA ALA A 238 17.09 10.88 12.76
C ALA A 238 17.24 11.49 14.16
N LYS A 239 16.64 10.85 15.20
CA LYS A 239 16.83 11.27 16.60
C LYS A 239 18.27 11.07 17.05
N GLU A 240 18.93 9.93 16.73
CA GLU A 240 20.36 9.72 17.02
C GLU A 240 21.25 10.76 16.37
N LEU A 241 20.92 11.18 15.16
CA LEU A 241 21.67 12.20 14.42
C LEU A 241 21.35 13.63 14.87
N ASN A 242 20.47 13.84 15.85
CA ASN A 242 19.91 15.15 16.23
C ASN A 242 19.19 15.88 15.06
N LEU A 243 18.55 15.11 14.17
CA LEU A 243 17.84 15.60 12.98
C LEU A 243 16.33 15.26 13.04
N LEU A 244 15.75 15.12 14.22
CA LEU A 244 14.37 14.66 14.39
C LEU A 244 13.35 15.56 13.67
N ASP A 245 13.55 16.88 13.68
CA ASP A 245 12.70 17.84 12.98
C ASP A 245 12.73 17.61 11.46
N ALA A 246 13.89 17.23 10.93
CA ALA A 246 14.05 16.92 9.51
C ALA A 246 13.37 15.60 9.10
N ALA A 247 13.13 14.68 10.05
CA ALA A 247 12.46 13.40 9.75
C ALA A 247 11.02 13.60 9.25
N SER A 248 10.30 14.57 9.79
CA SER A 248 8.96 14.92 9.31
C SER A 248 8.99 15.42 7.86
N PHE A 249 9.98 16.25 7.53
CA PHE A 249 10.17 16.77 6.18
C PHE A 249 10.66 15.71 5.20
N PHE A 250 11.36 14.67 5.66
CA PHE A 250 11.75 13.53 4.81
C PHE A 250 10.51 12.91 4.14
N PHE A 251 9.45 12.60 4.91
CA PHE A 251 8.24 12.02 4.34
C PHE A 251 7.49 12.98 3.43
N VAL A 252 7.55 14.29 3.69
CA VAL A 252 6.99 15.31 2.80
C VAL A 252 7.73 15.31 1.46
N VAL A 253 9.07 15.39 1.47
CA VAL A 253 9.90 15.35 0.25
C VAL A 253 9.67 14.04 -0.50
N PHE A 254 9.71 12.91 0.21
CA PHE A 254 9.41 11.58 -0.33
C PHE A 254 8.07 11.57 -1.08
N ALA A 255 6.99 12.06 -0.45
CA ALA A 255 5.66 12.07 -1.04
C ALA A 255 5.54 13.04 -2.23
N VAL A 256 6.07 14.24 -2.11
CA VAL A 256 6.02 15.26 -3.20
C VAL A 256 6.73 14.74 -4.45
N VAL A 257 7.94 14.23 -4.28
CA VAL A 257 8.75 13.72 -5.40
C VAL A 257 8.07 12.49 -6.03
N MET A 258 7.53 11.60 -5.21
CA MET A 258 6.76 10.45 -5.67
C MET A 258 5.52 10.88 -6.47
N LEU A 259 4.77 11.88 -6.03
CA LEU A 259 3.59 12.40 -6.73
C LEU A 259 3.95 13.01 -8.09
N ILE A 260 5.04 13.79 -8.15
CA ILE A 260 5.52 14.40 -9.38
C ILE A 260 5.98 13.33 -10.39
N ALA A 261 6.65 12.27 -9.93
CA ALA A 261 7.14 11.20 -10.80
C ALA A 261 6.03 10.34 -11.43
N ARG A 262 4.85 10.25 -10.82
CA ARG A 262 3.76 9.35 -11.22
C ARG A 262 3.28 9.50 -12.67
N PRO A 263 2.91 10.70 -13.14
CA PRO A 263 2.42 10.86 -14.50
C PRO A 263 3.44 10.44 -15.55
N PHE A 264 4.72 10.64 -15.25
CA PHE A 264 5.84 10.31 -16.17
C PHE A 264 6.13 8.81 -16.16
N SER A 265 6.28 8.22 -14.98
CA SER A 265 6.61 6.80 -14.84
C SER A 265 5.49 5.89 -15.36
N GLY A 266 4.21 6.22 -15.10
CA GLY A 266 3.08 5.45 -15.60
C GLY A 266 2.96 5.49 -17.12
N LYS A 267 3.08 6.68 -17.75
CA LYS A 267 3.09 6.81 -19.20
C LYS A 267 4.27 6.11 -19.87
N LEU A 268 5.44 6.18 -19.25
CA LEU A 268 6.64 5.52 -19.75
C LEU A 268 6.51 4.00 -19.67
N PHE A 269 5.92 3.50 -18.57
CA PHE A 269 5.61 2.08 -18.37
C PHE A 269 4.71 1.54 -19.51
N ASP A 270 3.62 2.26 -19.82
CA ASP A 270 2.68 1.83 -20.86
C ASP A 270 3.28 1.92 -22.29
N LYS A 271 4.13 2.95 -22.55
CA LYS A 271 4.70 3.18 -23.89
C LYS A 271 5.92 2.32 -24.20
N LYS A 272 6.83 2.17 -23.24
CA LYS A 272 8.15 1.55 -23.45
C LYS A 272 8.34 0.23 -22.69
N GLY A 273 7.30 -0.17 -21.94
CA GLY A 273 7.32 -1.40 -21.15
C GLY A 273 7.92 -1.25 -19.75
N PRO A 274 7.71 -2.27 -18.90
CA PRO A 274 8.03 -2.21 -17.48
C PRO A 274 9.53 -2.06 -17.20
N HIS A 275 10.39 -2.75 -17.97
CA HIS A 275 11.83 -2.84 -17.67
C HIS A 275 12.55 -1.48 -17.76
N ILE A 276 12.15 -0.62 -18.71
CA ILE A 276 12.73 0.72 -18.90
C ILE A 276 12.45 1.63 -17.69
N VAL A 277 11.32 1.41 -17.02
CA VAL A 277 10.93 2.17 -15.83
C VAL A 277 11.53 1.56 -14.56
N MET A 278 11.52 0.23 -14.46
CA MET A 278 11.89 -0.48 -13.24
C MET A 278 13.38 -0.38 -12.90
N TYR A 279 14.29 -0.55 -13.89
CA TYR A 279 15.73 -0.50 -13.61
C TYR A 279 16.21 0.87 -13.09
N PRO A 280 15.86 2.01 -13.72
CA PRO A 280 16.18 3.32 -13.14
C PRO A 280 15.56 3.54 -11.76
N ALA A 281 14.31 3.09 -11.55
CA ALA A 281 13.63 3.23 -10.28
C ALA A 281 14.30 2.42 -9.16
N PHE A 282 14.73 1.19 -9.44
CA PHE A 282 15.52 0.39 -8.52
C PHE A 282 16.88 1.06 -8.21
N ALA A 283 17.56 1.60 -9.22
CA ALA A 283 18.83 2.32 -9.02
C ALA A 283 18.64 3.55 -8.13
N LEU A 284 17.58 4.33 -8.35
CA LEU A 284 17.25 5.48 -7.51
C LEU A 284 16.96 5.07 -6.07
N PHE A 285 16.21 3.99 -5.86
CA PHE A 285 15.95 3.48 -4.51
C PHE A 285 17.26 3.04 -3.83
N LEU A 286 18.09 2.28 -4.52
CA LEU A 286 19.42 1.86 -4.04
C LEU A 286 20.30 3.07 -3.64
N ILE A 287 20.42 4.07 -4.53
CA ILE A 287 21.18 5.29 -4.27
C ILE A 287 20.62 6.02 -3.04
N GLY A 288 19.30 6.14 -2.93
CA GLY A 288 18.63 6.75 -1.78
C GLY A 288 18.96 6.03 -0.47
N MET A 289 18.98 4.70 -0.45
CA MET A 289 19.37 3.90 0.72
C MET A 289 20.85 4.09 1.09
N ILE A 290 21.75 4.19 0.10
CA ILE A 290 23.18 4.49 0.34
C ILE A 290 23.33 5.88 0.93
N ILE A 291 22.67 6.91 0.37
CA ILE A 291 22.72 8.27 0.91
C ILE A 291 22.17 8.29 2.35
N LEU A 292 21.07 7.56 2.62
CA LEU A 292 20.49 7.45 3.95
C LEU A 292 21.45 6.82 4.95
N SER A 293 22.19 5.78 4.56
CA SER A 293 23.19 5.12 5.43
C SER A 293 24.33 6.04 5.86
N MET A 294 24.61 7.08 5.08
CA MET A 294 25.68 8.08 5.30
C MET A 294 25.11 9.44 5.74
N ALA A 295 23.83 9.51 6.12
CA ALA A 295 23.18 10.76 6.47
C ALA A 295 23.83 11.37 7.73
N ASN A 296 24.22 12.65 7.64
CA ASN A 296 24.83 13.40 8.74
C ASN A 296 24.31 14.85 8.82
N SER A 297 23.39 15.22 7.94
CA SER A 297 22.82 16.57 7.87
C SER A 297 21.37 16.50 7.35
N THR A 298 20.62 17.57 7.62
CA THR A 298 19.25 17.73 7.08
C THR A 298 19.21 17.57 5.56
N PHE A 299 20.22 18.15 4.86
CA PHE A 299 20.30 18.05 3.40
C PHE A 299 20.43 16.59 2.93
N THR A 300 21.37 15.82 3.48
CA THR A 300 21.58 14.41 3.10
C THR A 300 20.38 13.53 3.46
N LEU A 301 19.73 13.79 4.59
CA LEU A 301 18.50 13.11 4.99
C LEU A 301 17.37 13.38 4.00
N LEU A 302 17.10 14.64 3.65
CA LEU A 302 16.04 15.00 2.71
C LEU A 302 16.36 14.54 1.27
N LEU A 303 17.61 14.60 0.87
CA LEU A 303 18.08 14.09 -0.44
C LEU A 303 17.81 12.58 -0.55
N SER A 304 18.14 11.81 0.48
CA SER A 304 17.82 10.38 0.51
C SER A 304 16.31 10.14 0.37
N GLY A 305 15.48 10.95 1.03
CA GLY A 305 14.02 10.91 0.91
C GLY A 305 13.54 11.15 -0.53
N ALA A 306 14.15 12.08 -1.25
CA ALA A 306 13.84 12.34 -2.65
C ALA A 306 14.16 11.13 -3.56
N PHE A 307 15.36 10.55 -3.41
CA PHE A 307 15.78 9.38 -4.19
C PHE A 307 14.94 8.13 -3.86
N ILE A 308 14.69 7.87 -2.59
CA ILE A 308 13.81 6.77 -2.15
C ILE A 308 12.39 6.99 -2.66
N GLY A 309 11.86 8.21 -2.58
CA GLY A 309 10.54 8.57 -3.07
C GLY A 309 10.37 8.33 -4.58
N LEU A 310 11.34 8.73 -5.40
CA LEU A 310 11.37 8.46 -6.84
C LEU A 310 11.41 6.95 -7.12
N GLY A 311 12.33 6.25 -6.46
CA GLY A 311 12.58 4.84 -6.67
C GLY A 311 11.41 3.97 -6.22
N TYR A 312 11.17 3.92 -4.91
CA TYR A 312 10.09 3.14 -4.30
C TYR A 312 8.72 3.53 -4.86
N GLY A 313 8.50 4.84 -4.97
CA GLY A 313 7.28 5.40 -5.52
C GLY A 313 6.98 4.97 -6.95
N THR A 314 7.95 4.58 -7.72
CA THR A 314 7.79 4.05 -9.08
C THR A 314 7.74 2.52 -9.10
N VAL A 315 8.58 1.85 -8.32
CA VAL A 315 8.71 0.39 -8.29
C VAL A 315 7.42 -0.29 -7.82
N VAL A 316 6.87 0.13 -6.69
CA VAL A 316 5.73 -0.58 -6.06
C VAL A 316 4.48 -0.61 -6.95
N PRO A 317 4.00 0.51 -7.52
CA PRO A 317 2.83 0.44 -8.39
C PRO A 317 3.10 -0.25 -9.73
N SER A 318 4.34 -0.17 -10.21
CA SER A 318 4.72 -0.91 -11.40
C SER A 318 4.66 -2.41 -11.16
N LEU A 319 5.12 -2.89 -10.00
CA LEU A 319 4.99 -4.28 -9.60
C LEU A 319 3.53 -4.68 -9.37
N GLN A 320 2.72 -3.83 -8.73
CA GLN A 320 1.29 -4.09 -8.57
C GLN A 320 0.59 -4.21 -9.93
N THR A 321 0.89 -3.30 -10.85
CA THR A 321 0.37 -3.35 -12.23
C THR A 321 0.77 -4.64 -12.94
N LEU A 322 2.04 -5.04 -12.86
CA LEU A 322 2.54 -6.29 -13.42
C LEU A 322 1.86 -7.52 -12.80
N ALA A 323 1.63 -7.54 -11.48
CA ALA A 323 0.93 -8.62 -10.80
C ALA A 323 -0.50 -8.78 -11.34
N ILE A 324 -1.22 -7.67 -11.51
CA ILE A 324 -2.58 -7.66 -12.06
C ILE A 324 -2.57 -8.06 -13.56
N GLN A 325 -1.60 -7.58 -14.34
CA GLN A 325 -1.47 -7.92 -15.76
C GLN A 325 -1.03 -9.37 -16.01
N SER A 326 -0.43 -10.04 -15.02
CA SER A 326 0.01 -11.43 -15.13
C SER A 326 -1.14 -12.45 -15.06
N THR A 327 -2.35 -12.01 -14.71
CA THR A 327 -3.52 -12.86 -14.51
C THR A 327 -4.67 -12.47 -15.44
N ASP A 328 -5.66 -13.37 -15.55
CA ASP A 328 -6.86 -13.10 -16.32
C ASP A 328 -7.66 -11.95 -15.70
N ARG A 329 -8.39 -11.20 -16.51
CA ARG A 329 -9.13 -9.99 -16.08
C ARG A 329 -10.09 -10.23 -14.91
N ASN A 330 -10.76 -11.37 -14.91
CA ASN A 330 -11.70 -11.79 -13.89
C ASN A 330 -11.02 -12.21 -12.56
N ARG A 331 -9.68 -12.31 -12.53
CA ARG A 331 -8.89 -12.67 -11.35
C ARG A 331 -8.08 -11.50 -10.76
N SER A 332 -8.38 -10.26 -11.15
CA SER A 332 -7.69 -9.06 -10.63
C SER A 332 -7.74 -8.95 -9.10
N GLY A 333 -8.83 -9.42 -8.48
CA GLY A 333 -8.97 -9.50 -7.02
C GLY A 333 -7.95 -10.45 -6.37
N HIS A 334 -7.76 -11.66 -6.92
CA HIS A 334 -6.77 -12.63 -6.46
C HIS A 334 -5.33 -12.11 -6.65
N ALA A 335 -5.05 -11.50 -7.80
CA ALA A 335 -3.74 -10.89 -8.06
C ALA A 335 -3.42 -9.78 -7.05
N THR A 336 -4.39 -8.90 -6.78
CA THR A 336 -4.26 -7.81 -5.82
C THR A 336 -4.07 -8.36 -4.40
N ALA A 337 -4.87 -9.35 -4.00
CA ALA A 337 -4.74 -10.00 -2.70
C ALA A 337 -3.38 -10.67 -2.53
N THR A 338 -2.92 -11.42 -3.53
CA THR A 338 -1.60 -12.07 -3.54
C THR A 338 -0.47 -11.04 -3.40
N PHE A 339 -0.55 -9.95 -4.17
CA PHE A 339 0.44 -8.89 -4.12
C PHE A 339 0.55 -8.28 -2.73
N PHE A 340 -0.56 -7.81 -2.16
CA PHE A 340 -0.53 -7.17 -0.86
C PHE A 340 -0.24 -8.13 0.29
N THR A 341 -0.68 -9.39 0.23
CA THR A 341 -0.32 -10.39 1.24
C THR A 341 1.20 -10.55 1.34
N LEU A 342 1.88 -10.75 0.21
CA LEU A 342 3.33 -10.91 0.18
C LEU A 342 4.04 -9.58 0.51
N PHE A 343 3.50 -8.46 0.06
CA PHE A 343 4.03 -7.13 0.35
C PHE A 343 4.01 -6.82 1.86
N ASP A 344 2.86 -7.00 2.52
CA ASP A 344 2.72 -6.79 3.97
C ASP A 344 3.57 -7.79 4.77
N THR A 345 3.69 -9.04 4.29
CA THR A 345 4.59 -10.04 4.87
C THR A 345 6.05 -9.58 4.78
N GLY A 346 6.44 -8.99 3.63
CA GLY A 346 7.77 -8.40 3.44
C GLY A 346 8.05 -7.28 4.44
N ILE A 347 7.08 -6.38 4.67
CA ILE A 347 7.21 -5.32 5.68
C ILE A 347 7.36 -5.92 7.08
N ALA A 348 6.51 -6.88 7.45
CA ALA A 348 6.51 -7.47 8.79
C ALA A 348 7.84 -8.19 9.10
N ILE A 349 8.30 -9.05 8.19
CA ILE A 349 9.57 -9.78 8.33
C ILE A 349 10.74 -8.79 8.31
N GLY A 350 10.70 -7.79 7.41
CA GLY A 350 11.76 -6.80 7.28
C GLY A 350 11.89 -5.93 8.53
N SER A 351 10.79 -5.45 9.09
CA SER A 351 10.83 -4.67 10.34
C SER A 351 11.45 -5.45 11.49
N TYR A 352 11.17 -6.75 11.61
CA TYR A 352 11.74 -7.59 12.63
C TYR A 352 13.24 -7.85 12.41
N LEU A 353 13.60 -8.41 11.25
CA LEU A 353 14.98 -8.82 10.97
C LEU A 353 15.94 -7.62 10.89
N LEU A 354 15.52 -6.53 10.25
CA LEU A 354 16.33 -5.31 10.17
C LEU A 354 16.40 -4.60 11.53
N GLY A 355 15.40 -4.78 12.39
CA GLY A 355 15.46 -4.34 13.79
C GLY A 355 16.59 -5.01 14.58
N LEU A 356 16.81 -6.33 14.39
CA LEU A 356 17.94 -7.04 14.97
C LEU A 356 19.29 -6.49 14.47
N VAL A 357 19.37 -6.20 13.16
CA VAL A 357 20.59 -5.59 12.58
C VAL A 357 20.83 -4.19 13.18
N ALA A 358 19.78 -3.39 13.36
CA ALA A 358 19.90 -2.06 13.98
C ALA A 358 20.40 -2.14 15.43
N ALA A 359 19.89 -3.10 16.20
CA ALA A 359 20.27 -3.28 17.61
C ALA A 359 21.73 -3.67 17.78
N GLU A 360 22.27 -4.49 16.88
CA GLU A 360 23.66 -4.96 16.97
C GLU A 360 24.67 -4.04 16.30
N LEU A 361 24.33 -3.45 15.15
CA LEU A 361 25.27 -2.74 14.27
C LEU A 361 24.98 -1.25 14.12
N GLY A 362 23.84 -0.77 14.63
CA GLY A 362 23.39 0.61 14.50
C GLY A 362 22.65 0.88 13.17
N TYR A 363 21.96 2.03 13.11
CA TYR A 363 21.04 2.36 12.01
C TYR A 363 21.76 2.69 10.69
N GLY A 364 22.95 3.29 10.73
CA GLY A 364 23.74 3.54 9.51
C GLY A 364 24.07 2.24 8.76
N HIS A 365 24.54 1.23 9.50
CA HIS A 365 24.83 -0.10 8.93
C HIS A 365 23.56 -0.81 8.47
N LEU A 366 22.43 -0.70 9.21
CA LEU A 366 21.13 -1.22 8.79
C LEU A 366 20.77 -0.74 7.37
N TYR A 367 20.82 0.57 7.12
CA TYR A 367 20.50 1.14 5.80
C TYR A 367 21.51 0.71 4.72
N PHE A 368 22.77 0.56 5.08
CA PHE A 368 23.80 0.06 4.16
C PHE A 368 23.52 -1.41 3.76
N TYR A 369 23.22 -2.30 4.71
CA TYR A 369 22.87 -3.68 4.40
C TYR A 369 21.52 -3.78 3.64
N ALA A 370 20.55 -2.93 3.93
CA ALA A 370 19.33 -2.83 3.17
C ALA A 370 19.59 -2.40 1.71
N ALA A 371 20.57 -1.51 1.48
CA ALA A 371 21.04 -1.13 0.14
C ALA A 371 21.72 -2.32 -0.58
N ILE A 372 22.56 -3.08 0.08
CA ILE A 372 23.17 -4.30 -0.49
C ILE A 372 22.06 -5.30 -0.86
N PHE A 373 21.08 -5.51 0.03
CA PHE A 373 19.96 -6.40 -0.26
C PHE A 373 19.14 -5.92 -1.46
N MET A 374 19.06 -4.60 -1.71
CA MET A 374 18.42 -4.05 -2.91
C MET A 374 19.11 -4.49 -4.20
N VAL A 375 20.42 -4.70 -4.20
CA VAL A 375 21.15 -5.27 -5.36
C VAL A 375 20.65 -6.70 -5.62
N VAL A 376 20.47 -7.50 -4.58
CA VAL A 376 19.88 -8.85 -4.69
C VAL A 376 18.48 -8.78 -5.31
N VAL A 377 17.66 -7.83 -4.89
CA VAL A 377 16.31 -7.63 -5.46
C VAL A 377 16.37 -7.32 -6.95
N ILE A 378 17.29 -6.45 -7.40
CA ILE A 378 17.48 -6.11 -8.81
C ILE A 378 17.88 -7.34 -9.63
N VAL A 379 18.81 -8.14 -9.10
CA VAL A 379 19.24 -9.39 -9.73
C VAL A 379 18.09 -10.37 -9.83
N MET A 380 17.33 -10.57 -8.76
CA MET A 380 16.14 -11.44 -8.76
C MET A 380 15.08 -10.96 -9.73
N TYR A 381 14.81 -9.65 -9.81
CA TYR A 381 13.91 -9.08 -10.80
C TYR A 381 14.31 -9.47 -12.22
N LYS A 382 15.61 -9.34 -12.56
CA LYS A 382 16.15 -9.74 -13.86
C LYS A 382 15.89 -11.22 -14.16
N PHE A 383 16.19 -12.11 -13.22
CA PHE A 383 16.07 -13.56 -13.47
C PHE A 383 14.63 -14.04 -13.47
N VAL A 384 13.76 -13.49 -12.60
CA VAL A 384 12.38 -13.97 -12.41
C VAL A 384 11.43 -13.39 -13.44
N LEU A 385 11.55 -12.09 -13.74
CA LEU A 385 10.58 -11.37 -14.57
C LEU A 385 11.09 -11.04 -15.97
N HIS A 386 12.34 -10.66 -16.13
CA HIS A 386 12.86 -10.28 -17.45
C HIS A 386 12.95 -11.49 -18.40
N ARG A 387 13.31 -12.67 -17.89
CA ARG A 387 13.33 -13.90 -18.69
C ARG A 387 11.95 -14.39 -19.16
N LYS A 388 10.89 -14.12 -18.40
CA LYS A 388 9.51 -14.55 -18.73
C LYS A 388 8.79 -13.62 -19.71
N SER A 389 9.24 -12.38 -19.85
CA SER A 389 8.60 -11.40 -20.75
C SER A 389 8.98 -11.57 -22.23
N SER A 390 9.93 -12.44 -22.55
CA SER A 390 10.45 -12.63 -23.91
C SER A 390 9.45 -13.22 -24.93
N PRO A 391 8.51 -14.14 -24.58
CA PRO A 391 7.56 -14.68 -25.56
C PRO A 391 6.36 -13.76 -25.85
N ALA A 392 5.76 -13.15 -24.82
CA ALA A 392 4.54 -12.35 -24.97
C ALA A 392 4.74 -11.02 -25.71
N ILE A 393 5.94 -10.45 -25.62
CA ILE A 393 6.31 -9.21 -26.36
C ILE A 393 6.60 -9.53 -27.84
N LYS A 394 7.01 -10.75 -28.18
CA LYS A 394 7.19 -11.17 -29.57
C LYS A 394 5.85 -11.29 -30.30
N GLU A 395 4.83 -11.88 -29.68
CA GLU A 395 3.50 -12.00 -30.29
C GLU A 395 2.82 -10.65 -30.55
N LEU A 396 3.06 -9.65 -29.70
CA LEU A 396 2.57 -8.27 -29.89
C LEU A 396 3.34 -7.49 -30.98
N LYS A 397 4.56 -7.91 -31.33
CA LYS A 397 5.33 -7.30 -32.42
C LYS A 397 5.07 -7.98 -33.77
N GLU A 398 4.61 -9.22 -33.78
CA GLU A 398 4.27 -9.98 -35.02
C GLU A 398 2.82 -9.75 -35.43
N SER A 399 1.97 -9.12 -34.59
CA SER A 399 0.58 -8.76 -34.91
C SER A 399 0.37 -7.30 -35.32
N ASN A 400 1.43 -6.51 -35.48
CA ASN A 400 1.47 -5.17 -36.06
C ASN A 400 2.35 -5.13 -37.32
#